data_5222233b601742ed50ce5ad305e209ae
#
_entry.id   5222233b601742ed50ce5ad305e209ae
#
_cell.length_a   1.000
_cell.length_b   1.000
_cell.length_c   1.000
_cell.angle_alpha   90.00
_cell.angle_beta   90.00
_cell.angle_gamma   90.00
#
_symmetry.space_group_name_H-M   'P 1'
#
loop_
_entity.id
_entity.type
_entity.pdbx_description
1 polymer ?
#
loop_
_entity_poly.entity_id
_entity_poly.type
_entity_poly.pdbx_seq_one_letter_code
_entity_poly.pdbx_strand_id
1 'polypeptide(L)'
;MLSDEYYVSGKIDQLDQAIQEMQGTIILTPTDHSDLAPRLYNLANMLSERSNQTRKMVDLEDAIKQIKRALNMTPKEHPDLADMFSNLANMLLTRYYQMGRLEDLDDAIQKAQRAVDITPECHPDLAGMLNNLARTHFIRFERLGKMEDLEDSIRNIQKAIEIAIEGHLDLGACSATWPACF
;
A
#
# COMPACT_ATOMS: atom_id res chain seq x y z
N MET A 1 -18.94 -25.48 -1.46
CA MET A 1 -18.04 -25.78 -0.31
C MET A 1 -16.76 -26.50 -0.72
N LEU A 2 -16.75 -27.71 -1.27
CA LEU A 2 -15.49 -28.39 -1.65
C LEU A 2 -14.75 -27.73 -2.85
N SER A 3 -15.48 -27.12 -3.78
CA SER A 3 -14.89 -26.39 -4.92
C SER A 3 -14.20 -25.09 -4.50
N ASP A 4 -14.73 -24.40 -3.49
CA ASP A 4 -14.17 -23.12 -3.03
C ASP A 4 -12.87 -23.35 -2.22
N GLU A 5 -12.83 -24.41 -1.39
CA GLU A 5 -11.61 -24.79 -0.66
C GLU A 5 -10.49 -25.23 -1.62
N TYR A 6 -10.82 -25.98 -2.69
CA TYR A 6 -9.85 -26.39 -3.69
C TYR A 6 -9.31 -25.20 -4.50
N TYR A 7 -10.19 -24.25 -4.86
CA TYR A 7 -9.79 -23.06 -5.61
C TYR A 7 -8.90 -22.11 -4.77
N VAL A 8 -9.20 -21.96 -3.49
CA VAL A 8 -8.39 -21.19 -2.54
C VAL A 8 -7.04 -21.86 -2.27
N SER A 9 -7.02 -23.18 -2.08
CA SER A 9 -5.78 -23.95 -1.86
C SER A 9 -4.83 -23.84 -3.06
N GLY A 10 -5.34 -24.01 -4.29
CA GLY A 10 -4.50 -23.89 -5.50
C GLY A 10 -3.91 -22.49 -5.70
N LYS A 11 -4.60 -21.43 -5.26
CA LYS A 11 -4.06 -20.07 -5.29
C LYS A 11 -2.94 -19.86 -4.26
N ILE A 12 -3.07 -20.45 -3.07
CA ILE A 12 -2.04 -20.36 -2.03
C ILE A 12 -0.76 -21.10 -2.48
N ASP A 13 -0.89 -22.29 -3.06
CA ASP A 13 0.27 -23.05 -3.56
C ASP A 13 1.04 -22.30 -4.66
N GLN A 14 0.32 -21.65 -5.59
CA GLN A 14 0.93 -20.80 -6.62
C GLN A 14 1.63 -19.58 -6.01
N LEU A 15 1.04 -18.96 -4.99
CA LEU A 15 1.63 -17.82 -4.30
C LEU A 15 2.87 -18.24 -3.52
N ASP A 16 2.86 -19.40 -2.87
CA ASP A 16 4.02 -19.97 -2.17
C ASP A 16 5.19 -20.22 -3.13
N GLN A 17 4.92 -20.78 -4.31
CA GLN A 17 5.93 -20.98 -5.34
C GLN A 17 6.51 -19.63 -5.82
N ALA A 18 5.66 -18.65 -6.13
CA ALA A 18 6.09 -17.32 -6.57
C ALA A 18 6.96 -16.61 -5.51
N ILE A 19 6.60 -16.73 -4.23
CA ILE A 19 7.40 -16.19 -3.12
C ILE A 19 8.77 -16.85 -3.06
N GLN A 20 8.86 -18.18 -3.18
CA GLN A 20 10.12 -18.91 -3.16
C GLN A 20 11.04 -18.51 -4.33
N GLU A 21 10.49 -18.41 -5.54
CA GLU A 21 11.21 -17.96 -6.74
C GLU A 21 11.72 -16.54 -6.57
N MET A 22 10.89 -15.63 -6.06
CA MET A 22 11.27 -14.23 -5.83
C MET A 22 12.37 -14.12 -4.75
N GLN A 23 12.28 -14.87 -3.66
CA GLN A 23 13.32 -14.93 -2.63
C GLN A 23 14.64 -15.44 -3.20
N GLY A 24 14.62 -16.50 -4.01
CA GLY A 24 15.81 -17.01 -4.70
C GLY A 24 16.43 -15.96 -5.62
N THR A 25 15.60 -15.24 -6.38
CA THR A 25 16.07 -14.17 -7.26
C THR A 25 16.70 -13.01 -6.48
N ILE A 26 16.10 -12.60 -5.35
CA ILE A 26 16.64 -11.54 -4.48
C ILE A 26 18.01 -11.92 -3.91
N ILE A 27 18.21 -13.17 -3.49
CA ILE A 27 19.48 -13.66 -2.97
C ILE A 27 20.60 -13.53 -4.02
N LEU A 28 20.27 -13.77 -5.29
CA LEU A 28 21.22 -13.70 -6.40
C LEU A 28 21.41 -12.27 -6.94
N THR A 29 20.62 -11.29 -6.47
CA THR A 29 20.70 -9.91 -6.93
C THR A 29 21.72 -9.13 -6.09
N PRO A 30 22.74 -8.50 -6.71
CA PRO A 30 23.67 -7.62 -6.00
C PRO A 30 22.93 -6.48 -5.26
N THR A 31 23.51 -6.03 -4.15
CA THR A 31 22.88 -5.03 -3.28
C THR A 31 22.77 -3.65 -3.92
N ASP A 32 23.57 -3.37 -4.93
CA ASP A 32 23.60 -2.12 -5.71
C ASP A 32 22.82 -2.22 -7.05
N HIS A 33 22.22 -3.38 -7.33
CA HIS A 33 21.47 -3.57 -8.57
C HIS A 33 20.14 -2.83 -8.55
N SER A 34 19.81 -2.12 -9.65
CA SER A 34 18.56 -1.34 -9.78
C SER A 34 17.29 -2.14 -9.56
N ASP A 35 17.29 -3.42 -9.94
CA ASP A 35 16.12 -4.29 -9.80
C ASP A 35 15.88 -4.76 -8.36
N LEU A 36 16.79 -4.53 -7.42
CA LEU A 36 16.63 -5.06 -6.08
C LEU A 36 15.44 -4.41 -5.35
N ALA A 37 15.27 -3.09 -5.46
CA ALA A 37 14.15 -2.40 -4.84
C ALA A 37 12.77 -2.85 -5.39
N PRO A 38 12.54 -2.93 -6.72
CA PRO A 38 11.31 -3.49 -7.28
C PRO A 38 11.04 -4.95 -6.85
N ARG A 39 12.08 -5.80 -6.81
CA ARG A 39 11.91 -7.20 -6.37
C ARG A 39 11.51 -7.30 -4.90
N LEU A 40 12.12 -6.49 -4.02
CA LEU A 40 11.75 -6.41 -2.61
C LEU A 40 10.30 -5.93 -2.43
N TYR A 41 9.87 -4.95 -3.22
CA TYR A 41 8.50 -4.45 -3.22
C TYR A 41 7.50 -5.53 -3.65
N ASN A 42 7.79 -6.23 -4.74
CA ASN A 42 6.95 -7.34 -5.21
C ASN A 42 6.88 -8.47 -4.18
N LEU A 43 8.00 -8.85 -3.57
CA LEU A 43 8.01 -9.84 -2.50
C LEU A 43 7.15 -9.39 -1.31
N ALA A 44 7.23 -8.12 -0.93
CA ALA A 44 6.42 -7.57 0.16
C ALA A 44 4.92 -7.70 -0.13
N ASN A 45 4.50 -7.39 -1.35
CA ASN A 45 3.09 -7.51 -1.75
C ASN A 45 2.62 -8.98 -1.75
N MET A 46 3.42 -9.91 -2.24
CA MET A 46 3.11 -11.36 -2.21
C MET A 46 3.00 -11.89 -0.77
N LEU A 47 3.92 -11.49 0.11
CA LEU A 47 3.88 -11.88 1.52
C LEU A 47 2.66 -11.29 2.25
N SER A 48 2.33 -10.03 1.97
CA SER A 48 1.12 -9.38 2.51
C SER A 48 -0.15 -10.09 2.07
N GLU A 49 -0.24 -10.45 0.79
CA GLU A 49 -1.37 -11.20 0.24
C GLU A 49 -1.50 -12.58 0.91
N ARG A 50 -0.39 -13.31 1.05
CA ARG A 50 -0.39 -14.60 1.76
C ARG A 50 -0.79 -14.44 3.23
N SER A 51 -0.33 -13.38 3.90
CA SER A 51 -0.75 -13.06 5.27
C SER A 51 -2.26 -12.80 5.36
N ASN A 52 -2.83 -12.08 4.40
CA ASN A 52 -4.27 -11.79 4.36
C ASN A 52 -5.10 -13.07 4.22
N GLN A 53 -4.64 -14.02 3.41
CA GLN A 53 -5.33 -15.29 3.17
C GLN A 53 -5.14 -16.29 4.32
N THR A 54 -3.93 -16.37 4.89
CA THR A 54 -3.56 -17.39 5.88
C THR A 54 -3.60 -16.91 7.32
N ARG A 55 -3.71 -15.60 7.56
CA ARG A 55 -3.60 -14.93 8.87
C ARG A 55 -2.25 -15.17 9.57
N LYS A 56 -1.21 -15.53 8.84
CA LYS A 56 0.14 -15.72 9.38
C LYS A 56 0.83 -14.38 9.59
N MET A 57 1.03 -14.02 10.86
CA MET A 57 1.72 -12.79 11.26
C MET A 57 3.15 -12.68 10.74
N VAL A 58 3.86 -13.81 10.67
CA VAL A 58 5.26 -13.84 10.18
C VAL A 58 5.36 -13.30 8.76
N ASP A 59 4.41 -13.64 7.90
CA ASP A 59 4.38 -13.14 6.52
C ASP A 59 4.16 -11.62 6.48
N LEU A 60 3.30 -11.08 7.35
CA LEU A 60 3.05 -9.65 7.43
C LEU A 60 4.27 -8.88 7.96
N GLU A 61 4.95 -9.41 8.98
CA GLU A 61 6.18 -8.81 9.51
C GLU A 61 7.30 -8.81 8.48
N ASP A 62 7.46 -9.91 7.76
CA ASP A 62 8.42 -9.98 6.66
C ASP A 62 8.05 -9.04 5.51
N ALA A 63 6.76 -8.93 5.15
CA ALA A 63 6.28 -7.97 4.16
C ALA A 63 6.65 -6.53 4.53
N ILE A 64 6.36 -6.11 5.76
CA ILE A 64 6.72 -4.79 6.28
C ILE A 64 8.23 -4.55 6.25
N LYS A 65 9.02 -5.57 6.56
CA LYS A 65 10.49 -5.48 6.48
C LYS A 65 10.98 -5.30 5.05
N GLN A 66 10.44 -6.07 4.09
CA GLN A 66 10.87 -5.97 2.69
C GLN A 66 10.47 -4.64 2.05
N ILE A 67 9.24 -4.15 2.28
CA ILE A 67 8.83 -2.85 1.73
C ILE A 67 9.61 -1.68 2.32
N LYS A 68 9.96 -1.72 3.61
CA LYS A 68 10.86 -0.72 4.22
C LYS A 68 12.25 -0.73 3.59
N ARG A 69 12.80 -1.90 3.27
CA ARG A 69 14.06 -2.02 2.53
C ARG A 69 13.94 -1.44 1.12
N ALA A 70 12.88 -1.77 0.40
CA ALA A 70 12.62 -1.23 -0.93
C ALA A 70 12.54 0.31 -0.90
N LEU A 71 11.77 0.88 0.03
CA LEU A 71 11.64 2.34 0.21
C LEU A 71 12.98 3.04 0.47
N ASN A 72 13.87 2.42 1.24
CA ASN A 72 15.19 2.99 1.54
C ASN A 72 16.13 3.00 0.32
N MET A 73 15.87 2.17 -0.68
CA MET A 73 16.67 2.06 -1.90
C MET A 73 16.06 2.83 -3.08
N THR A 74 14.78 3.17 -2.98
CA THR A 74 14.05 3.84 -4.06
C THR A 74 14.33 5.35 -4.04
N PRO A 75 14.73 5.97 -5.17
CA PRO A 75 14.90 7.41 -5.29
C PRO A 75 13.62 8.18 -4.95
N LYS A 76 13.78 9.43 -4.48
CA LYS A 76 12.63 10.26 -4.04
C LYS A 76 11.67 10.63 -5.17
N GLU A 77 12.16 10.64 -6.39
CA GLU A 77 11.41 10.99 -7.60
C GLU A 77 10.86 9.76 -8.33
N HIS A 78 11.01 8.57 -7.75
CA HIS A 78 10.54 7.33 -8.40
C HIS A 78 9.01 7.28 -8.45
N PRO A 79 8.40 6.96 -9.61
CA PRO A 79 6.94 6.95 -9.76
C PRO A 79 6.22 6.03 -8.79
N ASP A 80 6.79 4.86 -8.49
CA ASP A 80 6.16 3.87 -7.60
C ASP A 80 6.26 4.22 -6.10
N LEU A 81 6.91 5.34 -5.75
CA LEU A 81 7.16 5.67 -4.34
C LEU A 81 5.85 5.91 -3.56
N ALA A 82 4.85 6.51 -4.21
CA ALA A 82 3.54 6.74 -3.62
C ALA A 82 2.83 5.41 -3.30
N ASP A 83 2.85 4.47 -4.23
CA ASP A 83 2.26 3.15 -4.05
C ASP A 83 2.95 2.34 -2.95
N MET A 84 4.28 2.42 -2.89
CA MET A 84 5.04 1.78 -1.81
C MET A 84 4.64 2.32 -0.43
N PHE A 85 4.47 3.63 -0.29
CA PHE A 85 4.01 4.22 0.96
C PHE A 85 2.57 3.84 1.29
N SER A 86 1.67 3.84 0.30
CA SER A 86 0.28 3.42 0.45
C SER A 86 0.17 1.95 0.89
N ASN A 87 0.95 1.06 0.26
CA ASN A 87 0.98 -0.36 0.61
C ASN A 87 1.57 -0.59 2.00
N LEU A 88 2.64 0.13 2.38
CA LEU A 88 3.17 0.06 3.74
C LEU A 88 2.13 0.52 4.77
N ALA A 89 1.38 1.58 4.50
CA ALA A 89 0.30 2.04 5.37
C ALA A 89 -0.77 0.95 5.57
N ASN A 90 -1.18 0.29 4.50
CA ASN A 90 -2.15 -0.81 4.56
C ASN A 90 -1.62 -2.03 5.35
N MET A 91 -0.34 -2.38 5.19
CA MET A 91 0.30 -3.46 5.96
C MET A 91 0.35 -3.13 7.46
N LEU A 92 0.70 -1.88 7.82
CA LEU A 92 0.71 -1.40 9.20
C LEU A 92 -0.69 -1.41 9.81
N LEU A 93 -1.69 -0.98 9.06
CA LEU A 93 -3.09 -1.03 9.48
C LEU A 93 -3.56 -2.47 9.69
N THR A 94 -3.17 -3.41 8.82
CA THR A 94 -3.46 -4.84 8.99
C THR A 94 -2.81 -5.37 10.27
N ARG A 95 -1.58 -4.97 10.56
CA ARG A 95 -0.89 -5.35 11.81
C ARG A 95 -1.56 -4.76 13.03
N TYR A 96 -2.03 -3.50 12.95
CA TYR A 96 -2.84 -2.89 14.00
C TYR A 96 -4.10 -3.72 14.29
N TYR A 97 -4.84 -4.15 13.27
CA TYR A 97 -6.04 -4.98 13.47
C TYR A 97 -5.74 -6.33 14.14
N GLN A 98 -4.57 -6.89 13.90
CA GLN A 98 -4.20 -8.19 14.46
C GLN A 98 -3.60 -8.09 15.87
N MET A 99 -2.87 -7.00 16.17
CA MET A 99 -2.08 -6.87 17.41
C MET A 99 -2.53 -5.72 18.32
N GLY A 100 -3.34 -4.79 17.83
CA GLY A 100 -3.83 -3.62 18.60
C GLY A 100 -2.76 -2.59 18.93
N ARG A 101 -1.61 -2.58 18.24
CA ARG A 101 -0.51 -1.64 18.50
C ARG A 101 -0.86 -0.25 17.97
N LEU A 102 -1.00 0.73 18.86
CA LEU A 102 -1.32 2.11 18.46
C LEU A 102 -0.22 2.75 17.63
N GLU A 103 1.05 2.38 17.85
CA GLU A 103 2.18 2.86 17.06
C GLU A 103 2.03 2.50 15.58
N ASP A 104 1.45 1.32 15.26
CA ASP A 104 1.20 0.92 13.88
C ASP A 104 0.15 1.82 13.21
N LEU A 105 -0.82 2.29 13.97
CA LEU A 105 -1.86 3.19 13.47
C LEU A 105 -1.31 4.59 13.20
N ASP A 106 -0.46 5.12 14.08
CA ASP A 106 0.22 6.40 13.88
C ASP A 106 1.18 6.33 12.69
N ASP A 107 1.97 5.25 12.58
CA ASP A 107 2.85 5.01 11.44
C ASP A 107 2.05 4.87 10.14
N ALA A 108 0.91 4.17 10.15
CA ALA A 108 0.06 4.01 8.97
C ALA A 108 -0.46 5.36 8.46
N ILE A 109 -0.93 6.24 9.35
CA ILE A 109 -1.35 7.60 8.99
C ILE A 109 -0.19 8.36 8.34
N GLN A 110 1.01 8.34 8.93
CA GLN A 110 2.16 9.04 8.38
C GLN A 110 2.52 8.53 6.97
N LYS A 111 2.47 7.21 6.74
CA LYS A 111 2.79 6.64 5.43
C LYS A 111 1.69 6.94 4.40
N ALA A 112 0.41 6.82 4.78
CA ALA A 112 -0.71 7.20 3.92
C ALA A 112 -0.68 8.69 3.55
N GLN A 113 -0.40 9.57 4.52
CA GLN A 113 -0.22 11.01 4.25
C GLN A 113 0.92 11.25 3.27
N ARG A 114 2.07 10.58 3.48
CA ARG A 114 3.21 10.72 2.57
C ARG A 114 2.88 10.28 1.15
N ALA A 115 2.13 9.19 0.98
CA ALA A 115 1.66 8.76 -0.33
C ALA A 115 0.83 9.85 -1.02
N VAL A 116 -0.14 10.44 -0.29
CA VAL A 116 -0.98 11.54 -0.80
C VAL A 116 -0.14 12.77 -1.16
N ASP A 117 0.81 13.17 -0.31
CA ASP A 117 1.62 14.38 -0.50
C ASP A 117 2.49 14.36 -1.76
N ILE A 118 2.98 13.16 -2.16
CA ILE A 118 3.85 13.00 -3.33
C ILE A 118 3.09 12.63 -4.60
N THR A 119 1.79 12.36 -4.50
CA THR A 119 0.96 11.98 -5.64
C THR A 119 0.42 13.24 -6.32
N PRO A 120 0.61 13.41 -7.65
CA PRO A 120 0.04 14.53 -8.38
C PRO A 120 -1.49 14.58 -8.30
N GLU A 121 -2.08 15.78 -8.33
CA GLU A 121 -3.54 15.96 -8.21
C GLU A 121 -4.34 15.25 -9.30
N CYS A 122 -3.78 15.11 -10.51
CA CYS A 122 -4.41 14.40 -11.63
C CYS A 122 -4.14 12.88 -11.64
N HIS A 123 -3.45 12.34 -10.63
CA HIS A 123 -3.14 10.90 -10.60
C HIS A 123 -4.40 10.07 -10.34
N PRO A 124 -4.69 9.03 -11.14
CA PRO A 124 -5.92 8.24 -11.01
C PRO A 124 -6.10 7.59 -9.63
N ASP A 125 -5.00 7.25 -8.97
CA ASP A 125 -5.04 6.56 -7.68
C ASP A 125 -5.13 7.51 -6.48
N LEU A 126 -5.03 8.84 -6.68
CA LEU A 126 -5.06 9.82 -5.59
C LEU A 126 -6.35 9.74 -4.76
N ALA A 127 -7.51 9.58 -5.42
CA ALA A 127 -8.78 9.43 -4.71
C ALA A 127 -8.79 8.17 -3.82
N GLY A 128 -8.22 7.06 -4.29
CA GLY A 128 -8.05 5.83 -3.52
C GLY A 128 -7.11 6.01 -2.32
N MET A 129 -6.00 6.72 -2.51
CA MET A 129 -5.05 7.01 -1.43
C MET A 129 -5.66 7.92 -0.35
N LEU A 130 -6.40 8.95 -0.74
CA LEU A 130 -7.15 9.82 0.18
C LEU A 130 -8.20 9.04 0.98
N ASN A 131 -8.92 8.12 0.33
CA ASN A 131 -9.89 7.26 1.01
C ASN A 131 -9.21 6.33 2.03
N ASN A 132 -8.04 5.77 1.71
CA ASN A 132 -7.26 4.96 2.64
C ASN A 132 -6.77 5.79 3.84
N LEU A 133 -6.29 7.02 3.61
CA LEU A 133 -5.89 7.94 4.67
C LEU A 133 -7.07 8.31 5.57
N ALA A 134 -8.21 8.65 4.98
CA ALA A 134 -9.45 8.95 5.71
C ALA A 134 -9.89 7.79 6.60
N ARG A 135 -9.87 6.57 6.07
CA ARG A 135 -10.20 5.36 6.84
C ARG A 135 -9.24 5.17 8.02
N THR A 136 -7.96 5.44 7.85
CA THR A 136 -6.98 5.27 8.91
C THR A 136 -7.17 6.30 10.02
N HIS A 137 -7.47 7.56 9.68
CA HIS A 137 -7.87 8.59 10.65
C HIS A 137 -9.15 8.22 11.39
N PHE A 138 -10.17 7.73 10.68
CA PHE A 138 -11.42 7.32 11.30
C PHE A 138 -11.23 6.19 12.31
N ILE A 139 -10.40 5.19 12.00
CA ILE A 139 -10.05 4.10 12.94
C ILE A 139 -9.36 4.66 14.19
N ARG A 140 -8.47 5.65 14.04
CA ARG A 140 -7.82 6.29 15.18
C ARG A 140 -8.81 7.10 16.02
N PHE A 141 -9.76 7.79 15.38
CA PHE A 141 -10.86 8.44 16.06
C PHE A 141 -11.70 7.45 16.88
N GLU A 142 -12.13 6.33 16.27
CA GLU A 142 -12.90 5.30 17.00
C GLU A 142 -12.14 4.75 18.21
N ARG A 143 -10.82 4.69 18.13
CA ARG A 143 -9.98 4.14 19.20
C ARG A 143 -9.66 5.14 20.29
N LEU A 144 -9.40 6.40 19.95
CA LEU A 144 -8.86 7.42 20.86
C LEU A 144 -9.83 8.58 21.15
N GLY A 145 -10.92 8.69 20.39
CA GLY A 145 -11.91 9.76 20.54
C GLY A 145 -11.42 11.15 20.14
N LYS A 146 -10.30 11.27 19.42
CA LYS A 146 -9.74 12.55 18.99
C LYS A 146 -10.55 13.15 17.86
N MET A 147 -11.23 14.27 18.10
CA MET A 147 -12.09 14.93 17.10
C MET A 147 -11.32 15.39 15.86
N GLU A 148 -10.04 15.76 16.01
CA GLU A 148 -9.16 16.12 14.90
C GLU A 148 -9.08 14.99 13.84
N ASP A 149 -9.01 13.74 14.28
CA ASP A 149 -8.97 12.60 13.38
C ASP A 149 -10.29 12.43 12.60
N LEU A 150 -11.44 12.72 13.22
CA LEU A 150 -12.72 12.69 12.53
C LEU A 150 -12.81 13.81 11.49
N GLU A 151 -12.34 15.01 11.81
CA GLU A 151 -12.31 16.14 10.90
C GLU A 151 -11.38 15.87 9.71
N ASP A 152 -10.20 15.32 9.96
CA ASP A 152 -9.24 14.92 8.92
C ASP A 152 -9.82 13.81 8.03
N SER A 153 -10.50 12.83 8.62
CA SER A 153 -11.18 11.78 7.85
C SER A 153 -12.24 12.37 6.90
N ILE A 154 -13.11 13.25 7.41
CA ILE A 154 -14.15 13.91 6.61
C ILE A 154 -13.53 14.73 5.47
N ARG A 155 -12.50 15.53 5.77
CA ARG A 155 -11.78 16.35 4.78
C ARG A 155 -11.20 15.52 3.64
N ASN A 156 -10.53 14.41 3.99
CA ASN A 156 -9.92 13.52 2.99
C ASN A 156 -10.96 12.81 2.12
N ILE A 157 -12.10 12.39 2.71
CA ILE A 157 -13.21 11.81 1.93
C ILE A 157 -13.82 12.85 0.98
N GLN A 158 -14.05 14.08 1.44
CA GLN A 158 -14.57 15.15 0.59
C GLN A 158 -13.66 15.40 -0.61
N LYS A 159 -12.34 15.54 -0.38
CA LYS A 159 -11.36 15.69 -1.45
C LYS A 159 -11.33 14.49 -2.41
N ALA A 160 -11.43 13.26 -1.90
CA ALA A 160 -11.50 12.07 -2.74
C ALA A 160 -12.74 12.06 -3.65
N ILE A 161 -13.89 12.49 -3.14
CA ILE A 161 -15.15 12.61 -3.91
C ILE A 161 -15.02 13.70 -4.98
N GLU A 162 -14.47 14.86 -4.66
CA GLU A 162 -14.23 15.96 -5.61
C GLU A 162 -13.38 15.48 -6.79
N ILE A 163 -12.24 14.85 -6.51
CA ILE A 163 -11.34 14.29 -7.54
C ILE A 163 -12.06 13.24 -8.39
N ALA A 164 -12.85 12.35 -7.77
CA ALA A 164 -13.57 11.31 -8.49
C ALA A 164 -14.64 11.90 -9.43
N ILE A 165 -15.33 12.96 -9.02
CA ILE A 165 -16.34 13.64 -9.85
C ILE A 165 -15.65 14.39 -11.01
N GLU A 166 -14.58 15.13 -10.74
CA GLU A 166 -13.81 15.85 -11.76
C GLU A 166 -13.20 14.90 -12.78
N GLY A 167 -12.62 13.79 -12.33
CA GLY A 167 -12.07 12.74 -13.20
C GLY A 167 -13.13 12.08 -14.10
N HIS A 168 -14.39 12.01 -13.67
CA HIS A 168 -15.48 11.54 -14.52
C HIS A 168 -15.96 12.61 -15.54
N LEU A 169 -15.83 13.89 -15.23
CA LEU A 169 -16.24 14.99 -16.10
C LEU A 169 -15.14 15.34 -17.13
N ASP A 170 -13.87 15.10 -16.79
CA ASP A 170 -12.68 15.54 -17.55
C ASP A 170 -11.89 14.39 -18.17
N LEU A 171 -12.57 13.40 -18.77
CA LEU A 171 -11.93 12.32 -19.56
C LEU A 171 -11.10 12.86 -20.77
N GLY A 172 -11.08 14.17 -20.99
CA GLY A 172 -10.37 14.83 -22.07
C GLY A 172 -9.17 15.71 -21.67
N ALA A 173 -9.13 16.24 -20.45
CA ALA A 173 -8.14 17.27 -20.08
C ALA A 173 -6.84 16.70 -19.47
N CYS A 174 -6.90 15.63 -18.68
CA CYS A 174 -5.70 15.01 -18.11
C CYS A 174 -4.82 14.25 -19.12
N SER A 175 -5.36 13.90 -20.30
CA SER A 175 -4.60 13.22 -21.35
C SER A 175 -3.59 14.14 -22.08
N ALA A 176 -3.69 15.45 -21.90
CA ALA A 176 -2.87 16.43 -22.62
C ALA A 176 -1.61 16.89 -21.87
N THR A 177 -1.47 16.56 -20.57
CA THR A 177 -0.38 17.09 -19.73
C THR A 177 0.51 16.02 -19.11
N TRP A 178 0.35 14.75 -19.51
CA TRP A 178 1.27 13.70 -19.06
C TRP A 178 2.60 13.85 -19.84
N PRO A 179 3.69 14.32 -19.22
CA PRO A 179 4.99 14.21 -19.86
C PRO A 179 5.33 12.73 -19.93
N ALA A 180 5.57 12.23 -21.14
CA ALA A 180 6.14 10.92 -21.36
C ALA A 180 7.53 10.87 -20.67
N CYS A 181 7.59 10.39 -19.46
CA CYS A 181 8.83 9.97 -18.81
C CYS A 181 9.14 8.56 -19.27
N PHE A 182 9.95 8.45 -20.34
CA PHE A 182 10.68 7.25 -20.72
C PHE A 182 11.96 7.16 -19.90
#